data_76dabc435298f45f3d10f81de2d5aeba
#
_entry.id   76dabc435298f45f3d10f81de2d5aeba
#
_cell.length_a   1.000
_cell.length_b   1.000
_cell.length_c   1.000
_cell.angle_alpha   90.00
_cell.angle_beta   90.00
_cell.angle_gamma   90.00
#
_symmetry.space_group_name_H-M   'P 1'
#
loop_
_entity.id
_entity.type
_entity.pdbx_description
1 polymer ?
#
loop_
_entity_poly.entity_id
_entity_poly.type
_entity_poly.pdbx_seq_one_letter_code
_entity_poly.pdbx_strand_id
1 'polypeptide(L)'
;MRTAIFGVVLAALLVTACSSTAERTKGSEEVLRLGVFPNLTHAPAYVALEEGIFERVLAPTKVEVKYFNSGSDAGTALSSGSIDASYIGPGPAIGLFVQDPESIRVVSGVTSGGASLVVARGSGISSAEDLRGKKIAVPGIGNTQDVALRTWLHDEGLKTNDEGGDVFVGAIDNTALVQTFEAGEFDAAWEPEPWPSLLIAQELAEPFLDEAGLWPEGEFVTTHLVVTTGYLDAHPKIVQRLVQANAEAIEVIAADPVGAKAAAQAGLVKAGAPSLDQAVVDEAWNNLTFTWDPIASSLQKDAEDAYALGYLESEPEQLVRIYALDDLEAVLAELPEIPAGLPREIPVLVASK
;
A
#
# COMPACT_ATOMS: atom_id res chain seq x y z
N MET A 1 -46.99 -80.93 1.56
CA MET A 1 -46.92 -79.81 2.47
C MET A 1 -45.60 -79.97 3.20
N ARG A 2 -44.57 -79.19 2.82
CA ARG A 2 -43.19 -79.43 3.27
C ARG A 2 -42.75 -78.14 3.96
N THR A 3 -42.49 -78.25 5.24
CA THR A 3 -41.94 -77.24 6.11
C THR A 3 -40.42 -77.20 5.93
N ALA A 4 -39.86 -76.03 5.59
CA ALA A 4 -38.43 -75.86 5.53
C ALA A 4 -38.01 -74.98 6.73
N ILE A 5 -37.09 -75.52 7.51
CA ILE A 5 -36.47 -74.90 8.69
C ILE A 5 -35.21 -74.14 8.20
N PHE A 6 -35.15 -72.81 8.42
CA PHE A 6 -33.95 -72.06 8.19
C PHE A 6 -33.14 -71.85 9.50
N GLY A 7 -31.95 -72.45 9.49
CA GLY A 7 -31.00 -72.29 10.58
C GLY A 7 -30.29 -70.91 10.52
N VAL A 8 -30.24 -70.25 11.65
CA VAL A 8 -29.49 -68.97 11.86
C VAL A 8 -28.06 -69.32 12.24
N VAL A 9 -27.10 -68.94 11.42
CA VAL A 9 -25.67 -69.01 11.76
C VAL A 9 -25.26 -67.67 12.31
N LEU A 10 -24.87 -67.61 13.56
CA LEU A 10 -24.36 -66.44 14.27
C LEU A 10 -22.86 -66.33 13.99
N ALA A 11 -22.45 -65.40 13.12
CA ALA A 11 -21.05 -65.10 12.88
C ALA A 11 -20.59 -64.03 13.85
N ALA A 12 -19.68 -64.38 14.77
CA ALA A 12 -19.00 -63.44 15.66
C ALA A 12 -17.95 -62.65 14.86
N LEU A 13 -18.16 -61.33 14.69
CA LEU A 13 -17.19 -60.39 14.15
C LEU A 13 -16.26 -59.93 15.28
N LEU A 14 -15.01 -60.39 15.23
CA LEU A 14 -13.90 -59.84 16.01
C LEU A 14 -13.54 -58.42 15.46
N VAL A 15 -13.87 -57.38 16.21
CA VAL A 15 -13.43 -56.03 15.92
C VAL A 15 -11.98 -55.88 16.39
N THR A 16 -11.06 -55.99 15.45
CA THR A 16 -9.66 -55.62 15.68
C THR A 16 -9.57 -54.07 15.69
N ALA A 17 -9.36 -53.49 16.85
CA ALA A 17 -9.07 -52.07 17.01
C ALA A 17 -7.67 -51.80 16.44
N CYS A 18 -7.59 -51.36 15.19
CA CYS A 18 -6.39 -50.74 14.65
C CYS A 18 -6.26 -49.36 15.31
N SER A 19 -5.31 -49.22 16.25
CA SER A 19 -4.80 -47.94 16.68
C SER A 19 -4.12 -47.29 15.48
N SER A 20 -4.83 -46.46 14.71
CA SER A 20 -4.22 -45.57 13.77
C SER A 20 -3.48 -44.49 14.55
N THR A 21 -2.17 -44.65 14.68
CA THR A 21 -1.26 -43.56 14.95
C THR A 21 -1.57 -42.49 13.93
N ALA A 22 -2.16 -41.36 14.38
CA ALA A 22 -2.35 -40.22 13.52
C ALA A 22 -0.96 -39.80 13.01
N GLU A 23 -0.67 -40.10 11.74
CA GLU A 23 0.40 -39.41 11.05
C GLU A 23 0.11 -37.93 11.20
N ARG A 24 1.03 -37.20 11.90
CA ARG A 24 1.10 -35.76 11.80
C ARG A 24 1.21 -35.46 10.32
N THR A 25 0.12 -35.02 9.72
CA THR A 25 0.15 -34.32 8.45
C THR A 25 1.23 -33.27 8.57
N LYS A 26 2.26 -33.35 7.72
CA LYS A 26 3.21 -32.24 7.51
C LYS A 26 2.34 -31.02 7.34
N GLY A 27 2.43 -30.06 8.28
CA GLY A 27 1.67 -28.83 8.22
C GLY A 27 1.88 -28.20 6.84
N SER A 28 0.81 -27.79 6.21
CA SER A 28 0.90 -26.92 5.04
C SER A 28 1.80 -25.78 5.44
N GLU A 29 2.82 -25.50 4.64
CA GLU A 29 3.71 -24.36 4.83
C GLU A 29 2.83 -23.12 4.95
N GLU A 30 2.99 -22.37 6.05
CA GLU A 30 2.16 -21.21 6.31
C GLU A 30 2.63 -20.09 5.36
N VAL A 31 1.71 -19.47 4.63
CA VAL A 31 2.01 -18.48 3.58
C VAL A 31 1.33 -17.16 3.93
N LEU A 32 2.09 -16.06 3.83
CA LEU A 32 1.58 -14.70 3.82
C LEU A 32 1.64 -14.16 2.38
N ARG A 33 0.49 -13.81 1.82
CA ARG A 33 0.38 -13.23 0.47
C ARG A 33 0.38 -11.71 0.60
N LEU A 34 1.44 -11.06 0.11
CA LEU A 34 1.75 -9.65 0.32
C LEU A 34 1.66 -8.86 -1.00
N GLY A 35 0.82 -7.83 -1.03
CA GLY A 35 0.71 -6.89 -2.14
C GLY A 35 1.77 -5.78 -2.07
N VAL A 36 2.40 -5.46 -3.20
CA VAL A 36 3.40 -4.39 -3.34
C VAL A 36 3.23 -3.72 -4.70
N PHE A 37 3.62 -2.43 -4.84
CA PHE A 37 3.52 -1.68 -6.09
C PHE A 37 4.92 -1.26 -6.58
N PRO A 38 5.11 -1.04 -7.89
CA PRO A 38 6.37 -0.59 -8.47
C PRO A 38 6.64 0.91 -8.20
N ASN A 39 6.63 1.30 -6.93
CA ASN A 39 6.84 2.67 -6.45
C ASN A 39 7.94 2.70 -5.40
N LEU A 40 8.74 3.77 -5.35
CA LEU A 40 9.72 3.98 -4.28
C LEU A 40 9.08 4.27 -2.92
N THR A 41 7.82 4.70 -2.90
CA THR A 41 7.02 4.79 -1.67
C THR A 41 6.83 3.43 -0.98
N HIS A 42 7.13 2.31 -1.68
CA HIS A 42 7.12 0.94 -1.15
C HIS A 42 8.54 0.42 -0.83
N ALA A 43 9.55 1.29 -0.78
CA ALA A 43 10.93 0.89 -0.55
C ALA A 43 11.15 0.01 0.70
N PRO A 44 10.49 0.22 1.86
CA PRO A 44 10.64 -0.68 3.00
C PRO A 44 10.30 -2.14 2.66
N ALA A 45 9.26 -2.39 1.83
CA ALA A 45 8.94 -3.74 1.37
C ALA A 45 10.08 -4.35 0.53
N TYR A 46 10.65 -3.56 -0.38
CA TYR A 46 11.75 -4.00 -1.23
C TYR A 46 13.03 -4.26 -0.45
N VAL A 47 13.37 -3.38 0.50
CA VAL A 47 14.49 -3.59 1.41
C VAL A 47 14.28 -4.87 2.22
N ALA A 48 13.08 -5.08 2.76
CA ALA A 48 12.78 -6.30 3.51
C ALA A 48 12.89 -7.58 2.66
N LEU A 49 12.56 -7.50 1.37
CA LEU A 49 12.69 -8.62 0.43
C LEU A 49 14.14 -8.89 0.05
N GLU A 50 14.86 -7.84 -0.38
CA GLU A 50 16.21 -8.00 -0.95
C GLU A 50 17.26 -8.28 0.12
N GLU A 51 17.11 -7.74 1.33
CA GLU A 51 17.97 -7.99 2.49
C GLU A 51 17.59 -9.26 3.28
N GLY A 52 16.56 -10.01 2.82
CA GLY A 52 16.13 -11.25 3.46
C GLY A 52 15.49 -11.04 4.84
N ILE A 53 15.02 -9.82 5.15
CA ILE A 53 14.39 -9.51 6.45
C ILE A 53 13.08 -10.31 6.58
N PHE A 54 12.22 -10.31 5.55
CA PHE A 54 11.00 -11.11 5.58
C PHE A 54 11.29 -12.59 5.78
N GLU A 55 12.25 -13.16 5.04
CA GLU A 55 12.59 -14.57 5.17
C GLU A 55 13.06 -14.93 6.58
N ARG A 56 13.88 -14.07 7.20
CA ARG A 56 14.41 -14.28 8.54
C ARG A 56 13.38 -14.06 9.63
N VAL A 57 12.63 -12.94 9.57
CA VAL A 57 11.72 -12.52 10.65
C VAL A 57 10.43 -13.34 10.63
N LEU A 58 9.90 -13.66 9.45
CA LEU A 58 8.65 -14.41 9.35
C LEU A 58 8.82 -15.95 9.39
N ALA A 59 10.06 -16.47 9.37
CA ALA A 59 10.28 -17.92 9.39
C ALA A 59 9.48 -18.61 10.52
N PRO A 60 8.81 -19.76 10.26
CA PRO A 60 8.82 -20.54 9.02
C PRO A 60 7.77 -20.13 7.98
N THR A 61 7.04 -19.02 8.17
CA THR A 61 6.04 -18.50 7.24
C THR A 61 6.71 -17.98 5.98
N LYS A 62 6.25 -18.41 4.82
CA LYS A 62 6.75 -17.96 3.53
C LYS A 62 5.99 -16.71 3.08
N VAL A 63 6.70 -15.70 2.59
CA VAL A 63 6.10 -14.53 1.96
C VAL A 63 5.99 -14.76 0.45
N GLU A 64 4.76 -14.64 -0.07
CA GLU A 64 4.48 -14.64 -1.52
C GLU A 64 4.06 -13.24 -1.94
N VAL A 65 4.92 -12.58 -2.71
CA VAL A 65 4.67 -11.22 -3.18
C VAL A 65 3.83 -11.23 -4.44
N LYS A 66 2.82 -10.35 -4.47
CA LYS A 66 2.03 -10.03 -5.65
C LYS A 66 2.19 -8.55 -5.98
N TYR A 67 2.52 -8.26 -7.23
CA TYR A 67 2.69 -6.90 -7.70
C TYR A 67 1.39 -6.38 -8.31
N PHE A 68 1.05 -5.12 -7.99
CA PHE A 68 -0.13 -4.41 -8.47
C PHE A 68 0.28 -3.08 -9.09
N ASN A 69 -0.48 -2.60 -10.06
CA ASN A 69 -0.24 -1.30 -10.69
C ASN A 69 -1.17 -0.20 -10.15
N SER A 70 -2.24 -0.57 -9.45
CA SER A 70 -3.19 0.37 -8.85
C SER A 70 -3.66 -0.06 -7.47
N GLY A 71 -4.02 0.92 -6.63
CA GLY A 71 -4.61 0.66 -5.31
C GLY A 71 -5.96 -0.04 -5.39
N SER A 72 -6.75 0.22 -6.43
CA SER A 72 -8.05 -0.41 -6.66
C SER A 72 -7.93 -1.93 -6.90
N ASP A 73 -6.89 -2.36 -7.64
CA ASP A 73 -6.63 -3.78 -7.89
C ASP A 73 -6.20 -4.50 -6.61
N ALA A 74 -5.30 -3.87 -5.83
CA ALA A 74 -4.88 -4.41 -4.54
C ALA A 74 -6.06 -4.46 -3.55
N GLY A 75 -6.92 -3.44 -3.54
CA GLY A 75 -8.14 -3.41 -2.76
C GLY A 75 -9.09 -4.58 -3.09
N THR A 76 -9.27 -4.85 -4.38
CA THR A 76 -10.04 -6.01 -4.85
C THR A 76 -9.40 -7.32 -4.40
N ALA A 77 -8.07 -7.42 -4.45
CA ALA A 77 -7.35 -8.61 -4.01
C ALA A 77 -7.43 -8.83 -2.48
N LEU A 78 -7.41 -7.77 -1.67
CA LEU A 78 -7.65 -7.82 -0.22
C LEU A 78 -9.08 -8.29 0.07
N SER A 79 -10.09 -7.65 -0.55
CA SER A 79 -11.51 -7.98 -0.33
C SER A 79 -11.85 -9.42 -0.74
N SER A 80 -11.23 -9.93 -1.81
CA SER A 80 -11.44 -11.31 -2.27
C SER A 80 -10.64 -12.35 -1.50
N GLY A 81 -9.76 -11.94 -0.58
CA GLY A 81 -8.83 -12.84 0.11
C GLY A 81 -7.75 -13.44 -0.81
N SER A 82 -7.47 -12.79 -1.96
CA SER A 82 -6.38 -13.20 -2.85
C SER A 82 -5.01 -12.79 -2.33
N ILE A 83 -4.95 -11.77 -1.48
CA ILE A 83 -3.81 -11.39 -0.64
C ILE A 83 -4.26 -11.17 0.81
N ASP A 84 -3.33 -11.27 1.75
CA ASP A 84 -3.57 -11.19 3.19
C ASP A 84 -3.18 -9.83 3.76
N ALA A 85 -2.17 -9.22 3.17
CA ALA A 85 -1.62 -7.91 3.53
C ALA A 85 -1.19 -7.15 2.27
N SER A 86 -1.06 -5.84 2.38
CA SER A 86 -0.53 -5.00 1.30
C SER A 86 0.15 -3.75 1.85
N TYR A 87 1.20 -3.35 1.20
CA TYR A 87 1.60 -1.96 1.17
C TYR A 87 0.64 -1.25 0.22
N ILE A 88 0.01 -0.15 0.64
CA ILE A 88 -1.07 0.49 -0.12
C ILE A 88 -1.24 1.96 0.28
N GLY A 89 -1.69 2.78 -0.66
CA GLY A 89 -1.99 4.19 -0.40
C GLY A 89 -3.25 4.38 0.48
N PRO A 90 -3.38 5.55 1.12
CA PRO A 90 -4.50 5.86 2.02
C PRO A 90 -5.86 5.82 1.31
N GLY A 91 -6.02 6.38 0.13
CA GLY A 91 -7.31 6.43 -0.57
C GLY A 91 -7.98 5.05 -0.71
N PRO A 92 -7.31 4.04 -1.32
CA PRO A 92 -7.85 2.69 -1.40
C PRO A 92 -8.10 2.03 -0.03
N ALA A 93 -7.24 2.27 0.97
CA ALA A 93 -7.42 1.72 2.32
C ALA A 93 -8.67 2.32 3.00
N ILE A 94 -8.86 3.63 2.90
CA ILE A 94 -10.05 4.33 3.38
C ILE A 94 -11.32 3.77 2.72
N GLY A 95 -11.30 3.66 1.38
CA GLY A 95 -12.43 3.15 0.62
C GLY A 95 -12.87 1.74 1.07
N LEU A 96 -11.91 0.83 1.27
CA LEU A 96 -12.17 -0.51 1.80
C LEU A 96 -12.79 -0.47 3.19
N PHE A 97 -12.20 0.32 4.09
CA PHE A 97 -12.65 0.40 5.48
C PHE A 97 -14.05 1.04 5.60
N VAL A 98 -14.32 2.12 4.84
CA VAL A 98 -15.64 2.78 4.88
C VAL A 98 -16.73 1.89 4.30
N GLN A 99 -16.42 1.11 3.26
CA GLN A 99 -17.34 0.13 2.69
C GLN A 99 -17.62 -1.03 3.65
N ASP A 100 -16.60 -1.54 4.33
CA ASP A 100 -16.71 -2.58 5.35
C ASP A 100 -15.67 -2.34 6.47
N PRO A 101 -16.09 -1.78 7.63
CA PRO A 101 -15.19 -1.50 8.75
C PRO A 101 -14.50 -2.72 9.36
N GLU A 102 -14.91 -3.93 8.97
CA GLU A 102 -14.27 -5.17 9.38
C GLU A 102 -13.38 -5.78 8.27
N SER A 103 -13.14 -5.07 7.17
CA SER A 103 -12.34 -5.58 6.04
C SER A 103 -10.85 -5.62 6.32
N ILE A 104 -10.28 -4.50 6.75
CA ILE A 104 -8.82 -4.32 6.91
C ILE A 104 -8.46 -3.55 8.18
N ARG A 105 -7.18 -3.62 8.53
CA ARG A 105 -6.55 -2.76 9.55
C ARG A 105 -5.21 -2.21 9.04
N VAL A 106 -4.95 -0.93 9.33
CA VAL A 106 -3.62 -0.32 9.22
C VAL A 106 -2.82 -0.75 10.43
N VAL A 107 -1.71 -1.43 10.20
CA VAL A 107 -0.84 -1.97 11.26
C VAL A 107 0.48 -1.22 11.38
N SER A 108 0.83 -0.37 10.41
CA SER A 108 2.02 0.50 10.43
C SER A 108 1.92 1.57 9.34
N GLY A 109 2.55 2.73 9.56
CA GLY A 109 2.98 3.58 8.49
C GLY A 109 4.13 2.95 7.70
N VAL A 110 4.45 3.51 6.55
CA VAL A 110 5.56 3.07 5.67
C VAL A 110 6.28 4.28 5.10
N THR A 111 5.56 5.20 4.46
CA THR A 111 6.16 6.34 3.76
C THR A 111 5.25 7.56 3.83
N SER A 112 5.88 8.69 4.09
CA SER A 112 5.33 10.04 3.97
C SER A 112 5.98 10.76 2.78
N GLY A 113 5.22 11.61 2.09
CA GLY A 113 5.72 12.39 0.96
C GLY A 113 5.88 11.59 -0.34
N GLY A 114 6.56 12.19 -1.29
CA GLY A 114 6.90 11.55 -2.56
C GLY A 114 5.73 11.42 -3.54
N ALA A 115 4.87 12.41 -3.60
CA ALA A 115 3.89 12.56 -4.66
C ALA A 115 3.91 14.00 -5.17
N SER A 116 3.76 14.17 -6.49
CA SER A 116 3.79 15.50 -7.11
C SER A 116 3.02 15.54 -8.43
N LEU A 117 2.56 16.75 -8.78
CA LEU A 117 2.06 17.09 -10.11
C LEU A 117 3.22 17.57 -10.97
N VAL A 118 3.41 16.91 -12.10
CA VAL A 118 4.33 17.33 -13.16
C VAL A 118 3.55 17.66 -14.42
N VAL A 119 4.06 18.58 -15.24
CA VAL A 119 3.44 18.98 -16.50
C VAL A 119 4.32 18.62 -17.67
N ALA A 120 3.74 18.27 -18.82
CA ALA A 120 4.49 17.92 -20.01
C ALA A 120 5.39 19.08 -20.44
N ARG A 121 6.65 18.76 -20.77
CA ARG A 121 7.64 19.76 -21.17
C ARG A 121 7.17 20.54 -22.40
N GLY A 122 7.24 21.87 -22.29
CA GLY A 122 6.79 22.73 -23.38
C GLY A 122 5.28 22.84 -23.56
N SER A 123 4.48 22.31 -22.61
CA SER A 123 3.01 22.40 -22.62
C SER A 123 2.49 23.82 -22.47
N GLY A 124 3.32 24.73 -21.95
CA GLY A 124 2.95 26.11 -21.62
C GLY A 124 2.10 26.22 -20.34
N ILE A 125 1.93 25.12 -19.59
CA ILE A 125 1.22 25.12 -18.33
C ILE A 125 2.14 25.77 -17.26
N SER A 126 1.68 26.86 -16.65
CA SER A 126 2.41 27.62 -15.64
C SER A 126 1.56 28.04 -14.46
N SER A 127 0.25 27.82 -14.54
CA SER A 127 -0.75 28.10 -13.50
C SER A 127 -1.84 27.03 -13.52
N ALA A 128 -2.65 26.95 -12.44
CA ALA A 128 -3.79 26.06 -12.39
C ALA A 128 -4.79 26.31 -13.52
N GLU A 129 -5.01 27.57 -13.90
CA GLU A 129 -5.94 27.96 -14.97
C GLU A 129 -5.53 27.38 -16.34
N ASP A 130 -4.22 27.16 -16.59
CA ASP A 130 -3.72 26.56 -17.83
C ASP A 130 -4.06 25.07 -17.97
N LEU A 131 -4.57 24.44 -16.89
CA LEU A 131 -5.03 23.04 -16.90
C LEU A 131 -6.41 22.88 -17.55
N ARG A 132 -7.13 23.97 -17.85
CA ARG A 132 -8.40 23.88 -18.58
C ARG A 132 -8.21 23.23 -19.95
N GLY A 133 -9.05 22.24 -20.25
CA GLY A 133 -8.97 21.47 -21.49
C GLY A 133 -7.81 20.47 -21.53
N LYS A 134 -7.03 20.34 -20.45
CA LYS A 134 -5.86 19.46 -20.37
C LYS A 134 -6.24 18.08 -19.80
N LYS A 135 -5.38 17.10 -20.12
CA LYS A 135 -5.50 15.72 -19.64
C LYS A 135 -4.43 15.46 -18.60
N ILE A 136 -4.86 15.04 -17.41
CA ILE A 136 -3.98 14.73 -16.28
C ILE A 136 -4.05 13.24 -15.97
N ALA A 137 -2.89 12.58 -15.90
CA ALA A 137 -2.77 11.18 -15.50
C ALA A 137 -2.76 11.05 -13.98
N VAL A 138 -3.39 9.98 -13.50
CA VAL A 138 -3.31 9.52 -12.09
C VAL A 138 -3.21 7.99 -12.05
N PRO A 139 -2.69 7.35 -10.97
CA PRO A 139 -2.56 5.88 -10.91
C PRO A 139 -3.90 5.13 -10.94
N GLY A 140 -4.98 5.79 -10.58
CA GLY A 140 -6.33 5.22 -10.59
C GLY A 140 -7.37 6.19 -10.06
N ILE A 141 -8.57 6.14 -10.63
CA ILE A 141 -9.69 6.96 -10.18
C ILE A 141 -10.10 6.55 -8.76
N GLY A 142 -10.28 7.52 -7.87
CA GLY A 142 -10.57 7.30 -6.45
C GLY A 142 -9.35 6.83 -5.63
N ASN A 143 -8.16 6.71 -6.24
CA ASN A 143 -6.92 6.47 -5.52
C ASN A 143 -6.40 7.79 -4.90
N THR A 144 -5.38 7.68 -4.05
CA THR A 144 -4.82 8.81 -3.28
C THR A 144 -4.53 10.05 -4.15
N GLN A 145 -3.80 9.88 -5.26
CA GLN A 145 -3.40 10.99 -6.13
C GLN A 145 -4.59 11.59 -6.91
N ASP A 146 -5.62 10.81 -7.22
CA ASP A 146 -6.84 11.34 -7.84
C ASP A 146 -7.63 12.22 -6.85
N VAL A 147 -7.74 11.78 -5.60
CA VAL A 147 -8.38 12.57 -4.53
C VAL A 147 -7.60 13.87 -4.30
N ALA A 148 -6.27 13.79 -4.15
CA ALA A 148 -5.40 14.96 -3.98
C ALA A 148 -5.53 15.95 -5.14
N LEU A 149 -5.47 15.47 -6.39
CA LEU A 149 -5.62 16.29 -7.59
C LEU A 149 -6.98 17.00 -7.62
N ARG A 150 -8.09 16.27 -7.39
CA ARG A 150 -9.43 16.87 -7.47
C ARG A 150 -9.67 17.86 -6.35
N THR A 151 -9.21 17.57 -5.14
CA THR A 151 -9.28 18.50 -4.00
C THR A 151 -8.52 19.79 -4.33
N TRP A 152 -7.28 19.68 -4.82
CA TRP A 152 -6.51 20.82 -5.23
C TRP A 152 -7.15 21.60 -6.38
N LEU A 153 -7.68 20.94 -7.40
CA LEU A 153 -8.41 21.60 -8.49
C LEU A 153 -9.62 22.40 -7.98
N HIS A 154 -10.37 21.85 -7.01
CA HIS A 154 -11.50 22.56 -6.39
C HIS A 154 -11.03 23.82 -5.64
N ASP A 155 -9.92 23.75 -4.90
CA ASP A 155 -9.33 24.88 -4.19
C ASP A 155 -8.89 25.99 -5.17
N GLU A 156 -8.43 25.59 -6.37
CA GLU A 156 -8.07 26.52 -7.46
C GLU A 156 -9.31 26.99 -8.30
N GLY A 157 -10.53 26.57 -7.92
CA GLY A 157 -11.76 26.94 -8.62
C GLY A 157 -11.98 26.22 -9.95
N LEU A 158 -11.30 25.08 -10.14
CA LEU A 158 -11.41 24.21 -11.30
C LEU A 158 -12.26 22.98 -10.97
N LYS A 159 -12.75 22.31 -12.03
CA LYS A 159 -13.47 21.04 -11.91
C LYS A 159 -13.08 20.11 -13.04
N THR A 160 -13.15 18.82 -12.74
CA THR A 160 -12.96 17.81 -13.77
C THR A 160 -14.19 17.69 -14.68
N ASN A 161 -14.01 17.07 -15.83
CA ASN A 161 -15.07 16.95 -16.84
C ASN A 161 -16.28 16.12 -16.37
N ASP A 162 -16.05 15.12 -15.55
CA ASP A 162 -17.10 14.30 -14.92
C ASP A 162 -17.89 15.07 -13.83
N GLU A 163 -17.31 16.14 -13.28
CA GLU A 163 -17.97 17.09 -12.38
C GLU A 163 -18.59 18.28 -13.11
N GLY A 164 -18.58 18.26 -14.44
CA GLY A 164 -19.13 19.32 -15.31
C GLY A 164 -18.17 20.48 -15.59
N GLY A 165 -16.88 20.30 -15.29
CA GLY A 165 -15.79 21.21 -15.68
C GLY A 165 -15.11 20.80 -16.99
N ASP A 166 -13.89 21.22 -17.18
CA ASP A 166 -13.13 21.09 -18.42
C ASP A 166 -11.71 20.51 -18.25
N VAL A 167 -11.34 20.07 -17.02
CA VAL A 167 -10.10 19.33 -16.79
C VAL A 167 -10.37 17.84 -16.96
N PHE A 168 -9.58 17.11 -17.75
CA PHE A 168 -9.77 15.69 -18.00
C PHE A 168 -8.80 14.87 -17.14
N VAL A 169 -9.32 13.94 -16.35
CA VAL A 169 -8.51 13.01 -15.54
C VAL A 169 -8.61 11.62 -16.13
N GLY A 170 -7.48 10.94 -16.26
CA GLY A 170 -7.40 9.57 -16.77
C GLY A 170 -6.50 8.69 -15.89
N ALA A 171 -6.99 7.48 -15.60
CA ALA A 171 -6.18 6.49 -14.90
C ALA A 171 -5.20 5.82 -15.86
N ILE A 172 -3.96 5.64 -15.42
CA ILE A 172 -2.91 4.93 -16.14
C ILE A 172 -2.07 4.09 -15.16
N ASP A 173 -1.73 2.88 -15.58
CA ASP A 173 -0.77 2.06 -14.83
C ASP A 173 0.58 2.76 -14.78
N ASN A 174 1.18 2.86 -13.59
CA ASN A 174 2.44 3.57 -13.39
C ASN A 174 3.53 3.09 -14.37
N THR A 175 3.63 1.78 -14.62
CA THR A 175 4.62 1.23 -15.57
C THR A 175 4.40 1.61 -17.03
N ALA A 176 3.20 2.10 -17.39
CA ALA A 176 2.87 2.59 -18.75
C ALA A 176 3.01 4.12 -18.88
N LEU A 177 3.18 4.85 -17.77
CA LEU A 177 3.13 6.30 -17.72
C LEU A 177 4.15 6.96 -18.68
N VAL A 178 5.40 6.52 -18.67
CA VAL A 178 6.46 7.10 -19.51
C VAL A 178 6.09 7.02 -20.99
N GLN A 179 5.64 5.85 -21.44
CA GLN A 179 5.27 5.65 -22.83
C GLN A 179 4.08 6.52 -23.27
N THR A 180 3.08 6.69 -22.39
CA THR A 180 1.90 7.51 -22.70
C THR A 180 2.23 9.00 -22.68
N PHE A 181 3.17 9.44 -21.83
CA PHE A 181 3.70 10.80 -21.83
C PHE A 181 4.50 11.11 -23.11
N GLU A 182 5.39 10.19 -23.54
CA GLU A 182 6.12 10.30 -24.81
C GLU A 182 5.16 10.37 -26.02
N ALA A 183 4.04 9.64 -25.96
CA ALA A 183 3.02 9.68 -27.01
C ALA A 183 2.18 10.97 -27.01
N GLY A 184 2.31 11.84 -26.00
CA GLY A 184 1.53 13.06 -25.84
C GLY A 184 0.06 12.80 -25.52
N GLU A 185 -0.25 11.68 -24.85
CA GLU A 185 -1.62 11.34 -24.46
C GLU A 185 -2.09 12.13 -23.25
N PHE A 186 -1.15 12.58 -22.39
CA PHE A 186 -1.38 13.40 -21.21
C PHE A 186 -0.55 14.69 -21.25
N ASP A 187 -1.13 15.76 -20.70
CA ASP A 187 -0.49 17.07 -20.55
C ASP A 187 0.17 17.25 -19.18
N ALA A 188 -0.26 16.46 -18.19
CA ALA A 188 0.22 16.48 -16.80
C ALA A 188 0.03 15.10 -16.15
N ALA A 189 0.70 14.88 -15.01
CA ALA A 189 0.50 13.68 -14.21
C ALA A 189 0.68 13.98 -12.71
N TRP A 190 -0.21 13.48 -11.86
CA TRP A 190 -0.04 13.47 -10.41
C TRP A 190 0.28 12.06 -9.96
N GLU A 191 1.52 11.82 -9.61
CA GLU A 191 2.06 10.47 -9.45
C GLU A 191 2.96 10.35 -8.20
N PRO A 192 3.08 9.14 -7.64
CA PRO A 192 4.05 8.86 -6.59
C PRO A 192 5.45 8.62 -7.19
N GLU A 193 6.50 8.82 -6.37
CA GLU A 193 7.87 8.50 -6.76
C GLU A 193 8.08 7.00 -7.04
N PRO A 194 8.88 6.64 -8.06
CA PRO A 194 9.86 7.47 -8.80
C PRO A 194 9.33 8.09 -10.08
N TRP A 195 8.05 8.02 -10.38
CA TRP A 195 7.50 8.34 -11.70
C TRP A 195 7.65 9.81 -12.08
N PRO A 196 7.38 10.80 -11.21
CA PRO A 196 7.65 12.20 -11.50
C PRO A 196 9.14 12.46 -11.79
N SER A 197 10.02 11.99 -10.91
CA SER A 197 11.48 12.14 -11.09
C SER A 197 11.98 11.49 -12.37
N LEU A 198 11.41 10.34 -12.78
CA LEU A 198 11.75 9.66 -14.02
C LEU A 198 11.33 10.47 -15.25
N LEU A 199 10.09 10.99 -15.27
CA LEU A 199 9.60 11.85 -16.36
C LEU A 199 10.46 13.11 -16.52
N ILE A 200 10.84 13.74 -15.41
CA ILE A 200 11.69 14.93 -15.39
C ILE A 200 13.09 14.59 -15.92
N ALA A 201 13.70 13.49 -15.45
CA ALA A 201 15.04 13.08 -15.88
C ALA A 201 15.10 12.71 -17.37
N GLN A 202 14.01 12.20 -17.93
CA GLN A 202 13.88 11.90 -19.36
C GLN A 202 13.49 13.14 -20.20
N GLU A 203 13.44 14.32 -19.60
CA GLU A 203 13.06 15.57 -20.23
C GLU A 203 11.64 15.55 -20.85
N LEU A 204 10.76 14.69 -20.37
CA LEU A 204 9.36 14.58 -20.78
C LEU A 204 8.46 15.54 -20.01
N ALA A 205 8.79 15.83 -18.76
CA ALA A 205 8.00 16.69 -17.89
C ALA A 205 8.87 17.75 -17.17
N GLU A 206 8.18 18.71 -16.57
CA GLU A 206 8.72 19.75 -15.70
C GLU A 206 7.94 19.71 -14.35
N PRO A 207 8.61 20.00 -13.21
CA PRO A 207 7.92 20.10 -11.92
C PRO A 207 6.87 21.20 -11.96
N PHE A 208 5.70 20.94 -11.38
CA PHE A 208 4.64 21.95 -11.26
C PHE A 208 4.22 22.19 -9.80
N LEU A 209 3.90 21.10 -9.06
CA LEU A 209 3.49 21.19 -7.67
C LEU A 209 4.00 19.96 -6.89
N ASP A 210 4.69 20.22 -5.79
CA ASP A 210 5.00 19.22 -4.79
C ASP A 210 3.81 19.12 -3.81
N GLU A 211 3.24 17.92 -3.70
CA GLU A 211 2.09 17.69 -2.81
C GLU A 211 2.40 18.02 -1.35
N ALA A 212 3.65 17.88 -0.91
CA ALA A 212 4.07 18.26 0.44
C ALA A 212 3.72 19.71 0.79
N GLY A 213 3.74 20.62 -0.20
CA GLY A 213 3.35 22.01 -0.03
C GLY A 213 1.88 22.23 0.35
N LEU A 214 1.02 21.23 0.19
CA LEU A 214 -0.41 21.29 0.51
C LEU A 214 -0.72 20.78 1.93
N TRP A 215 0.27 20.21 2.62
CA TRP A 215 0.09 19.55 3.91
C TRP A 215 0.80 20.31 5.04
N PRO A 216 0.25 20.31 6.27
CA PRO A 216 0.92 20.86 7.43
C PRO A 216 2.30 20.22 7.61
N GLU A 217 3.33 21.03 7.79
CA GLU A 217 4.73 20.58 7.96
C GLU A 217 5.27 19.73 6.79
N GLY A 218 4.52 19.62 5.68
CA GLY A 218 4.86 18.79 4.53
C GLY A 218 4.61 17.29 4.76
N GLU A 219 3.96 16.92 5.86
CA GLU A 219 3.75 15.53 6.26
C GLU A 219 2.39 15.02 5.82
N PHE A 220 2.40 13.98 4.98
CA PHE A 220 1.22 13.24 4.54
C PHE A 220 1.60 11.80 4.19
N VAL A 221 0.71 10.87 4.51
CA VAL A 221 0.98 9.47 4.22
C VAL A 221 0.75 9.17 2.75
N THR A 222 1.69 8.45 2.14
CA THR A 222 1.56 7.91 0.78
C THR A 222 1.48 6.39 0.76
N THR A 223 1.99 5.72 1.79
CA THR A 223 1.90 4.27 1.90
C THR A 223 1.72 3.83 3.34
N HIS A 224 0.73 2.97 3.56
CA HIS A 224 0.51 2.21 4.79
C HIS A 224 0.81 0.73 4.57
N LEU A 225 1.10 0.01 5.66
CA LEU A 225 1.00 -1.45 5.71
C LEU A 225 -0.36 -1.81 6.29
N VAL A 226 -1.17 -2.50 5.49
CA VAL A 226 -2.49 -2.99 5.90
C VAL A 226 -2.54 -4.51 5.88
N VAL A 227 -3.42 -5.07 6.73
CA VAL A 227 -3.73 -6.50 6.76
C VAL A 227 -5.25 -6.68 6.71
N THR A 228 -5.73 -7.79 6.13
CA THR A 228 -7.15 -8.14 6.28
C THR A 228 -7.44 -8.51 7.73
N THR A 229 -8.57 -8.08 8.28
CA THR A 229 -8.97 -8.37 9.66
C THR A 229 -9.03 -9.89 9.90
N GLY A 230 -9.56 -10.63 8.92
CA GLY A 230 -9.62 -12.08 9.01
C GLY A 230 -8.24 -12.75 9.13
N TYR A 231 -7.21 -12.22 8.45
CA TYR A 231 -5.84 -12.72 8.58
C TYR A 231 -5.20 -12.32 9.91
N LEU A 232 -5.43 -11.08 10.37
CA LEU A 232 -4.98 -10.60 11.67
C LEU A 232 -5.51 -11.47 12.81
N ASP A 233 -6.82 -11.76 12.79
CA ASP A 233 -7.47 -12.59 13.82
C ASP A 233 -6.98 -14.04 13.81
N ALA A 234 -6.77 -14.61 12.62
CA ALA A 234 -6.33 -16.00 12.48
C ALA A 234 -4.83 -16.18 12.75
N HIS A 235 -4.00 -15.18 12.44
CA HIS A 235 -2.54 -15.26 12.45
C HIS A 235 -1.85 -14.08 13.16
N PRO A 236 -2.27 -13.69 14.38
CA PRO A 236 -1.76 -12.47 15.04
C PRO A 236 -0.23 -12.45 15.20
N LYS A 237 0.39 -13.62 15.43
CA LYS A 237 1.86 -13.71 15.53
C LYS A 237 2.58 -13.50 14.20
N ILE A 238 1.96 -13.79 13.08
CA ILE A 238 2.56 -13.53 11.76
C ILE A 238 2.46 -12.04 11.48
N VAL A 239 1.32 -11.42 11.80
CA VAL A 239 1.14 -9.97 11.64
C VAL A 239 2.12 -9.20 12.51
N GLN A 240 2.31 -9.57 13.78
CA GLN A 240 3.33 -8.97 14.65
C GLN A 240 4.73 -9.03 14.03
N ARG A 241 5.12 -10.20 13.46
CA ARG A 241 6.40 -10.33 12.77
C ARG A 241 6.46 -9.53 11.47
N LEU A 242 5.34 -9.40 10.75
CA LEU A 242 5.27 -8.55 9.56
C LEU A 242 5.52 -7.07 9.93
N VAL A 243 4.91 -6.59 11.00
CA VAL A 243 5.14 -5.24 11.56
C VAL A 243 6.59 -5.08 11.99
N GLN A 244 7.16 -6.08 12.69
CA GLN A 244 8.58 -6.09 13.05
C GLN A 244 9.49 -6.01 11.82
N ALA A 245 9.18 -6.77 10.76
CA ALA A 245 9.97 -6.75 9.53
C ALA A 245 9.90 -5.40 8.81
N ASN A 246 8.72 -4.75 8.81
CA ASN A 246 8.57 -3.40 8.27
C ASN A 246 9.38 -2.37 9.08
N ALA A 247 9.30 -2.42 10.41
CA ALA A 247 10.08 -1.53 11.27
C ALA A 247 11.59 -1.73 11.05
N GLU A 248 12.07 -2.96 11.01
CA GLU A 248 13.48 -3.26 10.75
C GLU A 248 13.94 -2.77 9.36
N ALA A 249 13.11 -2.90 8.34
CA ALA A 249 13.42 -2.36 7.01
C ALA A 249 13.59 -0.83 7.04
N ILE A 250 12.75 -0.13 7.80
CA ILE A 250 12.86 1.33 7.99
C ILE A 250 14.14 1.68 8.77
N GLU A 251 14.53 0.88 9.79
CA GLU A 251 15.80 1.05 10.48
C GLU A 251 17.00 0.86 9.54
N VAL A 252 16.97 -0.17 8.68
CA VAL A 252 18.01 -0.42 7.67
C VAL A 252 18.12 0.75 6.70
N ILE A 253 17.00 1.30 6.23
CA ILE A 253 16.96 2.48 5.37
C ILE A 253 17.64 3.68 6.05
N ALA A 254 17.37 3.91 7.32
CA ALA A 254 17.97 5.01 8.09
C ALA A 254 19.48 4.80 8.34
N ALA A 255 19.89 3.55 8.56
CA ALA A 255 21.30 3.21 8.87
C ALA A 255 22.21 3.13 7.63
N ASP A 256 21.69 2.60 6.52
CA ASP A 256 22.42 2.45 5.24
C ASP A 256 21.57 2.88 4.05
N PRO A 257 21.40 4.18 3.81
CA PRO A 257 20.60 4.69 2.69
C PRO A 257 21.15 4.25 1.32
N VAL A 258 22.45 3.99 1.21
CA VAL A 258 23.06 3.58 -0.06
C VAL A 258 22.68 2.14 -0.42
N GLY A 259 22.83 1.22 0.52
CA GLY A 259 22.39 -0.17 0.35
C GLY A 259 20.88 -0.25 0.15
N ALA A 260 20.11 0.52 0.93
CA ALA A 260 18.65 0.55 0.82
C ALA A 260 18.16 1.03 -0.56
N LYS A 261 18.77 2.06 -1.15
CA LYS A 261 18.46 2.52 -2.52
C LYS A 261 18.73 1.43 -3.55
N ALA A 262 19.83 0.71 -3.42
CA ALA A 262 20.16 -0.39 -4.33
C ALA A 262 19.16 -1.55 -4.20
N ALA A 263 18.77 -1.93 -2.98
CA ALA A 263 17.77 -2.95 -2.70
C ALA A 263 16.39 -2.52 -3.25
N ALA A 264 15.96 -1.28 -2.99
CA ALA A 264 14.70 -0.75 -3.51
C ALA A 264 14.65 -0.76 -5.04
N GLN A 265 15.73 -0.36 -5.70
CA GLN A 265 15.82 -0.41 -7.17
C GLN A 265 15.75 -1.84 -7.71
N ALA A 266 16.43 -2.80 -7.07
CA ALA A 266 16.36 -4.20 -7.45
C ALA A 266 14.92 -4.75 -7.33
N GLY A 267 14.21 -4.38 -6.26
CA GLY A 267 12.81 -4.73 -6.04
C GLY A 267 11.88 -4.10 -7.07
N LEU A 268 12.07 -2.82 -7.41
CA LEU A 268 11.32 -2.11 -8.45
C LEU A 268 11.40 -2.82 -9.81
N VAL A 269 12.61 -3.23 -10.22
CA VAL A 269 12.80 -3.96 -11.48
C VAL A 269 12.08 -5.30 -11.47
N LYS A 270 12.08 -6.02 -10.34
CA LYS A 270 11.30 -7.26 -10.18
C LYS A 270 9.78 -7.01 -10.25
N ALA A 271 9.34 -5.83 -9.82
CA ALA A 271 7.94 -5.41 -9.88
C ALA A 271 7.52 -4.90 -11.28
N GLY A 272 8.43 -4.85 -12.25
CA GLY A 272 8.16 -4.49 -13.64
C GLY A 272 8.48 -3.03 -14.00
N ALA A 273 9.02 -2.23 -13.06
CA ALA A 273 9.52 -0.90 -13.39
C ALA A 273 10.82 -0.98 -14.22
N PRO A 274 11.15 0.04 -15.03
CA PRO A 274 12.44 0.10 -15.69
C PRO A 274 13.58 0.23 -14.67
N SER A 275 14.79 -0.15 -15.07
CA SER A 275 15.98 0.19 -14.29
C SER A 275 16.20 1.71 -14.36
N LEU A 276 16.35 2.33 -13.20
CA LEU A 276 16.53 3.77 -13.07
C LEU A 276 18.01 4.13 -12.99
N ASP A 277 18.38 5.28 -13.53
CA ASP A 277 19.68 5.87 -13.26
C ASP A 277 19.80 6.29 -11.79
N GLN A 278 21.01 6.19 -11.21
CA GLN A 278 21.21 6.51 -9.80
C GLN A 278 20.74 7.93 -9.43
N ALA A 279 20.91 8.90 -10.35
CA ALA A 279 20.47 10.27 -10.13
C ALA A 279 18.94 10.37 -9.98
N VAL A 280 18.17 9.56 -10.72
CA VAL A 280 16.71 9.49 -10.58
C VAL A 280 16.31 8.89 -9.24
N VAL A 281 16.98 7.81 -8.83
CA VAL A 281 16.75 7.19 -7.52
C VAL A 281 17.09 8.18 -6.40
N ASP A 282 18.19 8.91 -6.51
CA ASP A 282 18.63 9.88 -5.50
C ASP A 282 17.63 11.04 -5.38
N GLU A 283 17.14 11.58 -6.50
CA GLU A 283 16.14 12.64 -6.50
C GLU A 283 14.81 12.17 -5.91
N ALA A 284 14.28 11.05 -6.39
CA ALA A 284 13.05 10.46 -5.89
C ALA A 284 13.14 10.15 -4.38
N TRP A 285 14.31 9.66 -3.92
CA TRP A 285 14.51 9.36 -2.50
C TRP A 285 14.49 10.59 -1.60
N ASN A 286 14.97 11.74 -2.10
CA ASN A 286 14.95 12.98 -1.35
C ASN A 286 13.55 13.52 -1.08
N ASN A 287 12.57 13.10 -1.88
CA ASN A 287 11.16 13.47 -1.74
C ASN A 287 10.40 12.53 -0.77
N LEU A 288 11.07 11.52 -0.20
CA LEU A 288 10.46 10.48 0.64
C LEU A 288 10.95 10.56 2.08
N THR A 289 10.03 10.37 3.01
CA THR A 289 10.34 10.10 4.42
C THR A 289 9.77 8.73 4.79
N PHE A 290 10.65 7.79 5.13
CA PHE A 290 10.23 6.47 5.58
C PHE A 290 9.94 6.51 7.07
N THR A 291 8.73 6.08 7.44
CA THR A 291 8.25 6.19 8.82
C THR A 291 7.26 5.08 9.13
N TRP A 292 7.30 4.57 10.35
CA TRP A 292 6.25 3.67 10.86
C TRP A 292 5.03 4.41 11.42
N ASP A 293 5.10 5.76 11.55
CA ASP A 293 3.93 6.57 11.89
C ASP A 293 2.92 6.54 10.75
N PRO A 294 1.67 6.11 10.98
CA PRO A 294 0.63 6.13 9.96
C PRO A 294 0.08 7.54 9.66
N ILE A 295 0.55 8.58 10.32
CA ILE A 295 0.17 9.99 10.17
C ILE A 295 -1.36 10.17 10.13
N ALA A 296 -2.00 9.87 11.25
CA ALA A 296 -3.46 9.81 11.35
C ALA A 296 -4.18 11.08 10.91
N SER A 297 -3.57 12.26 11.10
CA SER A 297 -4.12 13.54 10.66
C SER A 297 -4.24 13.63 9.15
N SER A 298 -3.25 13.10 8.40
CA SER A 298 -3.32 13.08 6.94
C SER A 298 -4.35 12.07 6.44
N LEU A 299 -4.41 10.87 7.04
CA LEU A 299 -5.43 9.88 6.67
C LEU A 299 -6.85 10.41 6.90
N GLN A 300 -7.08 11.12 8.01
CA GLN A 300 -8.37 11.73 8.31
C GLN A 300 -8.75 12.78 7.25
N LYS A 301 -7.80 13.64 6.88
CA LYS A 301 -8.04 14.65 5.83
C LYS A 301 -8.30 14.00 4.47
N ASP A 302 -7.52 12.98 4.07
CA ASP A 302 -7.76 12.22 2.83
C ASP A 302 -9.18 11.66 2.78
N ALA A 303 -9.68 11.14 3.92
CA ALA A 303 -11.03 10.59 4.01
C ALA A 303 -12.10 11.69 3.91
N GLU A 304 -11.89 12.84 4.54
CA GLU A 304 -12.77 14.01 4.43
C GLU A 304 -12.83 14.53 2.99
N ASP A 305 -11.69 14.63 2.33
CA ASP A 305 -11.58 15.05 0.93
C ASP A 305 -12.28 14.05 -0.01
N ALA A 306 -12.04 12.75 0.17
CA ALA A 306 -12.70 11.69 -0.60
C ALA A 306 -14.22 11.68 -0.40
N TYR A 307 -14.70 11.97 0.80
CA TYR A 307 -16.13 12.12 1.07
C TYR A 307 -16.71 13.37 0.40
N ALA A 308 -16.02 14.52 0.49
CA ALA A 308 -16.44 15.76 -0.16
C ALA A 308 -16.53 15.63 -1.67
N LEU A 309 -15.65 14.81 -2.28
CA LEU A 309 -15.68 14.48 -3.71
C LEU A 309 -16.70 13.41 -4.10
N GLY A 310 -17.41 12.81 -3.13
CA GLY A 310 -18.42 11.78 -3.38
C GLY A 310 -17.87 10.37 -3.63
N TYR A 311 -16.61 10.11 -3.32
CA TYR A 311 -15.99 8.78 -3.41
C TYR A 311 -16.39 7.86 -2.25
N LEU A 312 -16.82 8.43 -1.12
CA LEU A 312 -17.29 7.68 0.04
C LEU A 312 -18.80 7.85 0.19
N GLU A 313 -19.52 6.75 0.45
CA GLU A 313 -20.97 6.75 0.66
C GLU A 313 -21.41 7.34 2.01
N SER A 314 -20.50 7.38 2.99
CA SER A 314 -20.75 7.89 4.34
C SER A 314 -19.57 8.71 4.88
N GLU A 315 -19.86 9.60 5.82
CA GLU A 315 -18.82 10.34 6.53
C GLU A 315 -17.86 9.40 7.27
N PRO A 316 -16.55 9.69 7.29
CA PRO A 316 -15.54 8.83 7.92
C PRO A 316 -15.50 9.00 9.46
N GLU A 317 -16.67 9.01 10.14
CA GLU A 317 -16.78 9.33 11.58
C GLU A 317 -16.02 8.37 12.51
N GLN A 318 -15.75 7.14 12.07
CA GLN A 318 -15.10 6.11 12.89
C GLN A 318 -13.77 5.67 12.29
N LEU A 319 -13.12 6.54 11.52
CA LEU A 319 -11.89 6.19 10.82
C LEU A 319 -10.77 5.73 11.79
N VAL A 320 -10.77 6.21 13.02
CA VAL A 320 -9.82 5.75 14.07
C VAL A 320 -9.83 4.23 14.27
N ARG A 321 -10.93 3.54 13.98
CA ARG A 321 -11.03 2.08 14.05
C ARG A 321 -10.26 1.34 12.95
N ILE A 322 -9.78 2.04 11.93
CA ILE A 322 -8.95 1.44 10.89
C ILE A 322 -7.61 0.94 11.44
N TYR A 323 -7.17 1.50 12.56
CA TYR A 323 -5.87 1.19 13.14
C TYR A 323 -5.89 -0.03 14.06
N ALA A 324 -4.84 -0.86 13.95
CA ALA A 324 -4.48 -1.92 14.89
C ALA A 324 -2.98 -1.82 15.15
N LEU A 325 -2.57 -0.92 16.06
CA LEU A 325 -1.18 -0.52 16.29
C LEU A 325 -0.53 -1.16 17.51
N ASP A 326 -1.24 -2.02 18.25
CA ASP A 326 -0.72 -2.67 19.46
C ASP A 326 0.59 -3.44 19.18
N ASP A 327 0.67 -4.13 18.04
CA ASP A 327 1.87 -4.84 17.63
C ASP A 327 3.01 -3.88 17.27
N LEU A 328 2.72 -2.74 16.65
CA LEU A 328 3.71 -1.72 16.36
C LEU A 328 4.27 -1.11 17.64
N GLU A 329 3.40 -0.75 18.59
CA GLU A 329 3.83 -0.24 19.91
C GLU A 329 4.72 -1.24 20.64
N ALA A 330 4.34 -2.52 20.63
CA ALA A 330 5.14 -3.57 21.25
C ALA A 330 6.52 -3.69 20.61
N VAL A 331 6.59 -3.65 19.28
CA VAL A 331 7.86 -3.67 18.52
C VAL A 331 8.72 -2.46 18.87
N LEU A 332 8.16 -1.25 18.85
CA LEU A 332 8.90 -0.02 19.14
C LEU A 332 9.39 0.06 20.59
N ALA A 333 8.65 -0.54 21.53
CA ALA A 333 9.06 -0.62 22.93
C ALA A 333 10.31 -1.50 23.13
N GLU A 334 10.50 -2.51 22.27
CA GLU A 334 11.65 -3.43 22.34
C GLU A 334 12.90 -2.88 21.62
N LEU A 335 12.76 -1.84 20.78
CA LEU A 335 13.91 -1.25 20.09
C LEU A 335 14.85 -0.55 21.07
N PRO A 336 16.16 -0.89 21.06
CA PRO A 336 17.14 -0.30 21.99
C PRO A 336 17.34 1.19 21.71
N GLU A 337 17.31 1.57 20.46
CA GLU A 337 17.49 2.94 19.97
C GLU A 337 16.52 3.21 18.82
N ILE A 338 15.99 4.43 18.74
CA ILE A 338 15.14 4.88 17.64
C ILE A 338 16.00 5.73 16.71
N PRO A 339 16.04 5.45 15.40
CA PRO A 339 16.74 6.28 14.44
C PRO A 339 16.25 7.74 14.49
N ALA A 340 17.16 8.68 14.22
CA ALA A 340 16.82 10.09 14.22
C ALA A 340 15.68 10.41 13.24
N GLY A 341 14.72 11.21 13.68
CA GLY A 341 13.55 11.60 12.87
C GLY A 341 12.37 10.62 12.92
N LEU A 342 12.52 9.46 13.58
CA LEU A 342 11.41 8.52 13.75
C LEU A 342 10.77 8.63 15.14
N PRO A 343 9.43 8.54 15.26
CA PRO A 343 8.76 8.61 16.55
C PRO A 343 8.84 7.27 17.31
N ARG A 344 9.01 7.33 18.64
CA ARG A 344 8.84 6.16 19.52
C ARG A 344 7.37 5.95 19.90
N GLU A 345 6.61 7.03 20.02
CA GLU A 345 5.19 7.01 20.36
C GLU A 345 4.38 7.40 19.12
N ILE A 346 3.32 6.65 18.86
CA ILE A 346 2.46 6.87 17.69
C ILE A 346 1.32 7.83 18.07
N PRO A 347 1.24 9.04 17.46
CA PRO A 347 0.30 10.09 17.87
C PRO A 347 -1.19 9.69 17.78
N VAL A 348 -1.54 8.75 16.90
CA VAL A 348 -2.91 8.24 16.73
C VAL A 348 -3.56 7.79 18.03
N LEU A 349 -2.78 7.23 18.95
CA LEU A 349 -3.30 6.63 20.18
C LEU A 349 -3.56 7.67 21.27
N VAL A 350 -3.01 8.87 21.15
CA VAL A 350 -3.20 9.97 22.11
C VAL A 350 -4.56 10.66 21.93
N ALA A 351 -5.13 10.65 20.72
CA ALA A 351 -6.41 11.31 20.41
C ALA A 351 -7.64 10.49 20.81
N SER A 352 -7.49 9.19 21.14
CA SER A 352 -8.59 8.26 21.43
C SER A 352 -8.87 8.06 22.92
N LYS A 353 -8.27 8.86 23.80
CA LYS A 353 -8.55 8.90 25.25
C LYS A 353 -9.41 10.12 25.58
#